data_cd330973de52c8781c4e763547236b47
#
_entry.id   cd330973de52c8781c4e763547236b47
#
_cell.length_a   1.000
_cell.length_b   1.000
_cell.length_c   1.000
_cell.angle_alpha   90.00
_cell.angle_beta   90.00
_cell.angle_gamma   90.00
#
_symmetry.space_group_name_H-M   'P 1'
#
loop_
_entity.id
_entity.type
_entity.pdbx_description
1 polymer ?
#
loop_
_entity_poly.entity_id
_entity_poly.type
_entity_poly.pdbx_seq_one_letter_code
_entity_poly.pdbx_strand_id
1 'polypeptide(L)'
;MSNELSPDDASGPGLDDALAVSRRGFLQSAVAAAAAAHLPHAGAAETPAAAGAPPVPPRPVQLDINGKRHALTLEPRVSLLDALREYAGMTGTKKGCDRGQCGACTVLVNGRRVNACLTLAVMYEGDQITTIEGIAQGEQLAPIQAAFLEHDAFQCGYCTPGQICSAVACMDEMRAGTASAASPDVRMKVVQFGDEEIRERMSGNLCRCGAYNNIVAAVRATAKV
;
A
#
# COMPACT_ATOMS: atom_id res chain seq x y z
N MET A 1 4.41 -54.21 -53.29
CA MET A 1 3.74 -52.97 -53.80
C MET A 1 3.70 -51.99 -52.68
N SER A 2 4.78 -51.21 -52.58
CA SER A 2 5.04 -50.18 -51.51
C SER A 2 4.49 -48.87 -51.97
N ASN A 3 3.60 -48.29 -51.25
CA ASN A 3 3.06 -46.95 -51.53
C ASN A 3 3.72 -45.97 -50.57
N GLU A 4 4.76 -45.28 -51.02
CA GLU A 4 5.39 -44.17 -50.35
C GLU A 4 4.49 -42.92 -50.48
N LEU A 5 3.98 -42.44 -49.38
CA LEU A 5 3.34 -41.12 -49.24
C LEU A 5 4.41 -40.09 -48.95
N SER A 6 4.58 -39.16 -49.88
CA SER A 6 5.44 -37.99 -49.81
C SER A 6 4.94 -37.01 -48.74
N PRO A 7 5.80 -36.43 -47.87
CA PRO A 7 5.42 -35.41 -46.91
C PRO A 7 5.79 -34.01 -47.43
N ASP A 8 4.98 -33.42 -48.28
CA ASP A 8 5.09 -32.01 -48.64
C ASP A 8 3.69 -31.51 -49.05
N ASP A 9 3.04 -30.84 -48.16
CA ASP A 9 2.23 -29.65 -48.38
C ASP A 9 1.36 -29.33 -47.15
N ALA A 10 1.92 -28.58 -46.19
CA ALA A 10 1.14 -27.90 -45.19
C ALA A 10 1.90 -26.68 -44.63
N SER A 11 2.36 -25.78 -45.51
CA SER A 11 2.78 -24.44 -45.12
C SER A 11 1.60 -23.47 -45.28
N GLY A 12 0.71 -23.50 -44.33
CA GLY A 12 -0.23 -22.39 -44.14
C GLY A 12 0.55 -21.12 -43.68
N PRO A 13 0.09 -19.91 -44.03
CA PRO A 13 0.78 -18.68 -43.62
C PRO A 13 0.95 -18.64 -42.11
N GLY A 14 2.21 -18.50 -41.64
CA GLY A 14 2.52 -18.43 -40.22
C GLY A 14 1.86 -17.24 -39.56
N LEU A 15 1.48 -17.36 -38.30
CA LEU A 15 0.91 -16.28 -37.49
C LEU A 15 1.80 -15.03 -37.46
N ASP A 16 3.08 -15.14 -37.76
CA ASP A 16 4.05 -14.03 -37.78
C ASP A 16 3.86 -13.10 -38.99
N ASP A 17 3.29 -13.58 -40.10
CA ASP A 17 3.01 -12.76 -41.30
C ASP A 17 1.76 -11.86 -41.12
N ALA A 18 0.85 -12.24 -40.26
CA ALA A 18 -0.37 -11.45 -39.98
C ALA A 18 -0.14 -10.16 -39.16
N LEU A 19 1.03 -10.04 -38.50
CA LEU A 19 1.39 -8.90 -37.66
C LEU A 19 2.44 -7.97 -38.29
N ALA A 20 2.91 -8.25 -39.51
CA ALA A 20 3.88 -7.41 -40.22
C ALA A 20 3.20 -6.16 -40.78
N VAL A 21 3.00 -5.15 -39.95
CA VAL A 21 2.52 -3.84 -40.40
C VAL A 21 3.65 -3.10 -41.12
N SER A 22 3.56 -2.98 -42.46
CA SER A 22 4.52 -2.20 -43.21
C SER A 22 4.46 -0.72 -42.81
N ARG A 23 5.61 0.03 -42.90
CA ARG A 23 5.66 1.47 -42.61
C ARG A 23 4.59 2.24 -43.39
N ARG A 24 4.30 1.84 -44.61
CA ARG A 24 3.27 2.46 -45.45
C ARG A 24 1.85 2.18 -44.91
N GLY A 25 1.58 0.94 -44.48
CA GLY A 25 0.32 0.55 -43.83
C GLY A 25 0.10 1.29 -42.52
N PHE A 26 1.15 1.44 -41.71
CA PHE A 26 1.09 2.21 -40.47
C PHE A 26 0.73 3.70 -40.71
N LEU A 27 1.39 4.34 -41.69
CA LEU A 27 1.10 5.72 -42.03
C LEU A 27 -0.32 5.89 -42.57
N GLN A 28 -0.81 4.97 -43.41
CA GLN A 28 -2.16 5.00 -43.94
C GLN A 28 -3.21 4.83 -42.82
N SER A 29 -2.99 3.92 -41.88
CA SER A 29 -3.88 3.74 -40.73
C SER A 29 -3.86 4.95 -39.78
N ALA A 30 -2.70 5.59 -39.57
CA ALA A 30 -2.57 6.81 -38.77
C ALA A 30 -3.37 7.99 -39.41
N VAL A 31 -3.28 8.16 -40.74
CA VAL A 31 -4.05 9.19 -41.45
C VAL A 31 -5.55 8.90 -41.39
N ALA A 32 -5.96 7.62 -41.54
CA ALA A 32 -7.36 7.24 -41.43
C ALA A 32 -7.90 7.45 -40.01
N ALA A 33 -7.12 7.15 -38.97
CA ALA A 33 -7.49 7.39 -37.59
C ALA A 33 -7.61 8.89 -37.27
N ALA A 34 -6.69 9.71 -37.78
CA ALA A 34 -6.77 11.17 -37.65
C ALA A 34 -8.01 11.77 -38.36
N ALA A 35 -8.34 11.27 -39.55
CA ALA A 35 -9.56 11.69 -40.25
C ALA A 35 -10.84 11.27 -39.51
N ALA A 36 -10.86 10.07 -38.91
CA ALA A 36 -11.99 9.60 -38.12
C ALA A 36 -12.19 10.40 -36.83
N ALA A 37 -11.10 10.95 -36.24
CA ALA A 37 -11.19 11.81 -35.05
C ALA A 37 -11.88 13.18 -35.34
N HIS A 38 -11.95 13.59 -36.58
CA HIS A 38 -12.64 14.82 -36.99
C HIS A 38 -14.10 14.61 -37.43
N LEU A 39 -14.56 13.35 -37.46
CA LEU A 39 -15.99 13.12 -37.68
C LEU A 39 -16.77 13.58 -36.45
N PRO A 40 -17.88 14.36 -36.61
CA PRO A 40 -18.73 14.70 -35.49
C PRO A 40 -19.17 13.38 -34.83
N HIS A 41 -18.71 13.15 -33.62
CA HIS A 41 -19.16 12.01 -32.82
C HIS A 41 -20.65 12.17 -32.64
N ALA A 42 -21.45 11.35 -33.35
CA ALA A 42 -22.86 11.23 -33.07
C ALA A 42 -23.02 11.02 -31.58
N GLY A 43 -23.60 12.02 -30.88
CA GLY A 43 -23.57 12.24 -29.48
C GLY A 43 -23.42 10.94 -28.67
N ALA A 44 -22.31 10.80 -27.99
CA ALA A 44 -22.29 9.99 -26.79
C ALA A 44 -23.39 10.61 -25.92
N ALA A 45 -24.52 9.91 -25.80
CA ALA A 45 -25.56 10.32 -24.86
C ALA A 45 -24.83 10.55 -23.54
N GLU A 46 -24.80 11.79 -23.05
CA GLU A 46 -24.29 12.09 -21.73
C GLU A 46 -25.01 11.14 -20.78
N THR A 47 -24.31 10.12 -20.32
CA THR A 47 -24.84 9.27 -19.24
C THR A 47 -25.10 10.25 -18.12
N PRO A 48 -26.37 10.44 -17.68
CA PRO A 48 -26.64 11.39 -16.62
C PRO A 48 -25.70 11.03 -15.47
N ALA A 49 -24.89 12.01 -15.03
CA ALA A 49 -23.99 11.82 -13.90
C ALA A 49 -24.81 11.13 -12.82
N ALA A 50 -24.42 9.91 -12.45
CA ALA A 50 -25.17 9.13 -11.46
C ALA A 50 -25.40 10.05 -10.28
N ALA A 51 -26.67 10.36 -10.00
CA ALA A 51 -27.05 11.23 -8.91
C ALA A 51 -26.31 10.70 -7.70
N GLY A 52 -25.38 11.49 -7.14
CA GLY A 52 -24.52 11.07 -6.04
C GLY A 52 -25.40 10.41 -4.97
N ALA A 53 -24.96 9.29 -4.40
CA ALA A 53 -25.71 8.65 -3.34
C ALA A 53 -26.13 9.70 -2.30
N PRO A 54 -27.36 9.66 -1.78
CA PRO A 54 -27.83 10.66 -0.83
C PRO A 54 -26.84 10.75 0.35
N PRO A 55 -26.60 11.94 0.90
CA PRO A 55 -25.70 12.10 2.03
C PRO A 55 -26.17 11.22 3.19
N VAL A 56 -25.25 10.39 3.70
CA VAL A 56 -25.51 9.57 4.88
C VAL A 56 -25.28 10.44 6.11
N PRO A 57 -26.25 10.54 7.04
CA PRO A 57 -26.10 11.39 8.21
C PRO A 57 -24.92 10.91 9.09
N PRO A 58 -24.15 11.86 9.65
CA PRO A 58 -23.13 11.51 10.64
C PRO A 58 -23.72 10.77 11.84
N ARG A 59 -22.96 9.83 12.41
CA ARG A 59 -23.33 9.10 13.62
C ARG A 59 -22.24 9.19 14.67
N PRO A 60 -22.58 9.03 15.97
CA PRO A 60 -21.58 8.87 17.02
C PRO A 60 -20.71 7.63 16.76
N VAL A 61 -19.39 7.77 16.96
CA VAL A 61 -18.38 6.69 16.83
C VAL A 61 -17.41 6.86 17.99
N GLN A 62 -17.08 5.76 18.68
CA GLN A 62 -16.11 5.76 19.77
C GLN A 62 -14.85 5.02 19.35
N LEU A 63 -13.70 5.70 19.34
CA LEU A 63 -12.40 5.12 19.02
C LEU A 63 -11.48 5.19 20.24
N ASP A 64 -10.82 4.07 20.55
CA ASP A 64 -9.78 4.02 21.57
C ASP A 64 -8.41 4.24 20.91
N ILE A 65 -7.91 5.49 21.00
CA ILE A 65 -6.67 5.93 20.35
C ILE A 65 -5.60 6.20 21.42
N ASN A 66 -4.49 5.48 21.35
CA ASN A 66 -3.36 5.60 22.26
C ASN A 66 -3.79 5.48 23.74
N GLY A 67 -4.69 4.53 24.02
CA GLY A 67 -5.22 4.28 25.35
C GLY A 67 -6.23 5.33 25.85
N LYS A 68 -6.64 6.27 24.99
CA LYS A 68 -7.64 7.31 25.32
C LYS A 68 -8.86 7.16 24.41
N ARG A 69 -10.05 7.21 25.03
CA ARG A 69 -11.33 7.17 24.31
C ARG A 69 -11.66 8.52 23.69
N HIS A 70 -11.96 8.52 22.40
CA HIS A 70 -12.38 9.64 21.59
C HIS A 70 -13.83 9.43 21.12
N ALA A 71 -14.75 10.28 21.55
CA ALA A 71 -16.12 10.32 21.06
C ALA A 71 -16.20 11.29 19.87
N LEU A 72 -16.42 10.76 18.68
CA LEU A 72 -16.44 11.51 17.43
C LEU A 72 -17.83 11.43 16.80
N THR A 73 -18.19 12.41 15.98
CA THR A 73 -19.39 12.34 15.14
C THR A 73 -18.93 12.30 13.68
N LEU A 74 -19.07 11.14 13.04
CA LEU A 74 -18.49 10.86 11.72
C LEU A 74 -19.55 10.43 10.73
N GLU A 75 -19.40 10.88 9.49
CA GLU A 75 -20.08 10.26 8.36
C GLU A 75 -19.49 8.85 8.17
N PRO A 76 -20.31 7.78 7.99
CA PRO A 76 -19.83 6.40 8.00
C PRO A 76 -18.75 6.04 6.98
N ARG A 77 -18.59 6.83 5.91
CA ARG A 77 -17.56 6.63 4.88
C ARG A 77 -16.21 7.29 5.22
N VAL A 78 -16.12 7.99 6.35
CA VAL A 78 -14.86 8.60 6.79
C VAL A 78 -13.81 7.51 7.02
N SER A 79 -12.65 7.64 6.37
CA SER A 79 -11.53 6.74 6.56
C SER A 79 -10.98 6.84 7.99
N LEU A 80 -10.35 5.77 8.48
CA LEU A 80 -9.65 5.83 9.76
C LEU A 80 -8.58 6.93 9.75
N LEU A 81 -7.87 7.12 8.62
CA LEU A 81 -6.87 8.17 8.47
C LEU A 81 -7.46 9.57 8.69
N ASP A 82 -8.59 9.87 8.05
CA ASP A 82 -9.24 11.17 8.20
C ASP A 82 -9.81 11.34 9.62
N ALA A 83 -10.39 10.29 10.21
CA ALA A 83 -10.86 10.31 11.58
C ALA A 83 -9.73 10.65 12.57
N LEU A 84 -8.56 10.03 12.40
CA LEU A 84 -7.38 10.31 13.23
C LEU A 84 -6.89 11.75 13.07
N ARG A 85 -6.73 12.21 11.83
CA ARG A 85 -6.09 13.49 11.54
C ARG A 85 -7.01 14.70 11.74
N GLU A 86 -8.22 14.62 11.17
CA GLU A 86 -9.10 15.79 11.04
C GLU A 86 -10.08 15.90 12.23
N TYR A 87 -10.38 14.77 12.90
CA TYR A 87 -11.35 14.76 14.00
C TYR A 87 -10.70 14.50 15.37
N ALA A 88 -9.69 13.62 15.45
CA ALA A 88 -9.01 13.34 16.71
C ALA A 88 -7.71 14.13 16.90
N GLY A 89 -7.23 14.89 15.90
CA GLY A 89 -6.03 15.72 15.98
C GLY A 89 -4.70 14.93 15.98
N MET A 90 -4.71 13.64 15.64
CA MET A 90 -3.52 12.78 15.57
C MET A 90 -2.80 12.98 14.22
N THR A 91 -2.12 14.10 14.06
CA THR A 91 -1.52 14.52 12.79
C THR A 91 -0.19 13.82 12.45
N GLY A 92 0.36 13.05 13.38
CA GLY A 92 1.55 12.22 13.17
C GLY A 92 1.37 11.19 12.07
N THR A 93 0.22 10.51 12.01
CA THR A 93 -0.17 9.64 10.89
C THR A 93 -0.33 10.46 9.61
N LYS A 94 0.36 10.09 8.52
CA LYS A 94 0.47 10.95 7.32
C LYS A 94 -0.41 10.46 6.16
N LYS A 95 -1.06 11.42 5.47
CA LYS A 95 -1.79 11.18 4.22
C LYS A 95 -0.82 11.34 3.04
N GLY A 96 -0.26 10.23 2.53
CA GLY A 96 0.61 10.24 1.36
C GLY A 96 -0.18 10.00 0.06
N CYS A 97 -0.40 8.75 -0.31
CA CYS A 97 -1.08 8.38 -1.56
C CYS A 97 -2.61 8.30 -1.47
N ASP A 98 -3.14 8.14 -0.27
CA ASP A 98 -4.58 7.96 0.04
C ASP A 98 -5.25 6.78 -0.69
N ARG A 99 -4.45 5.76 -1.04
CA ARG A 99 -4.90 4.58 -1.79
C ARG A 99 -4.13 3.29 -1.44
N GLY A 100 -3.56 3.21 -0.23
CA GLY A 100 -2.90 2.00 0.28
C GLY A 100 -1.52 1.66 -0.29
N GLN A 101 -0.93 2.51 -1.16
CA GLN A 101 0.30 2.18 -1.88
C GLN A 101 1.59 2.51 -1.11
N CYS A 102 1.58 3.53 -0.25
CA CYS A 102 2.82 4.09 0.27
C CYS A 102 3.11 3.77 1.75
N GLY A 103 2.13 3.28 2.51
CA GLY A 103 2.31 2.96 3.93
C GLY A 103 2.54 4.15 4.87
N ALA A 104 2.51 5.41 4.39
CA ALA A 104 2.72 6.59 5.25
C ALA A 104 1.63 6.74 6.33
N CYS A 105 0.46 6.15 6.11
CA CYS A 105 -0.68 6.15 7.01
C CYS A 105 -0.75 4.91 7.92
N THR A 106 0.29 4.09 7.98
CA THR A 106 0.29 2.89 8.82
C THR A 106 0.10 3.24 10.29
N VAL A 107 -0.87 2.60 10.91
CA VAL A 107 -1.14 2.57 12.35
C VAL A 107 -1.21 1.13 12.83
N LEU A 108 -1.22 0.92 14.14
CA LEU A 108 -1.44 -0.39 14.74
C LEU A 108 -2.88 -0.47 15.25
N VAL A 109 -3.59 -1.53 14.87
CA VAL A 109 -4.89 -1.88 15.43
C VAL A 109 -4.77 -3.24 16.09
N ASN A 110 -4.96 -3.28 17.38
CA ASN A 110 -4.72 -4.49 18.20
C ASN A 110 -3.33 -5.10 17.93
N GLY A 111 -2.30 -4.26 17.80
CA GLY A 111 -0.93 -4.65 17.49
C GLY A 111 -0.65 -4.99 16.02
N ARG A 112 -1.66 -5.03 15.15
CA ARG A 112 -1.48 -5.33 13.72
C ARG A 112 -1.42 -4.06 12.90
N ARG A 113 -0.49 -3.98 11.96
CA ARG A 113 -0.36 -2.84 11.05
C ARG A 113 -1.51 -2.77 10.04
N VAL A 114 -2.07 -1.59 9.90
CA VAL A 114 -3.20 -1.29 9.03
C VAL A 114 -2.93 0.01 8.26
N ASN A 115 -3.24 0.02 6.98
CA ASN A 115 -3.25 1.25 6.18
C ASN A 115 -4.53 2.03 6.46
N ALA A 116 -4.46 3.04 7.32
CA ALA A 116 -5.62 3.80 7.78
C ALA A 116 -6.42 4.49 6.66
N CYS A 117 -5.82 4.73 5.49
CA CYS A 117 -6.51 5.30 4.33
C CYS A 117 -7.45 4.31 3.61
N LEU A 118 -7.29 2.99 3.82
CA LEU A 118 -8.10 1.95 3.18
C LEU A 118 -9.19 1.37 4.07
N THR A 119 -9.37 1.89 5.26
CA THR A 119 -10.34 1.36 6.21
C THR A 119 -11.26 2.46 6.73
N LEU A 120 -12.48 2.10 7.08
CA LEU A 120 -13.46 3.03 7.61
C LEU A 120 -13.34 3.12 9.13
N ALA A 121 -13.38 4.34 9.67
CA ALA A 121 -13.28 4.56 11.12
C ALA A 121 -14.33 3.80 11.92
N VAL A 122 -15.54 3.70 11.40
CA VAL A 122 -16.68 3.02 12.04
C VAL A 122 -16.49 1.52 12.27
N MET A 123 -15.49 0.90 11.58
CA MET A 123 -15.19 -0.53 11.72
C MET A 123 -14.33 -0.83 12.95
N TYR A 124 -13.77 0.19 13.59
CA TYR A 124 -12.78 0.04 14.68
C TYR A 124 -13.32 0.51 16.04
N GLU A 125 -14.65 0.55 16.21
CA GLU A 125 -15.24 0.80 17.52
C GLU A 125 -14.93 -0.40 18.45
N GLY A 126 -14.27 -0.11 19.57
CA GLY A 126 -13.85 -1.13 20.54
C GLY A 126 -12.45 -1.72 20.30
N ASP A 127 -11.80 -1.38 19.19
CA ASP A 127 -10.42 -1.78 18.92
C ASP A 127 -9.41 -0.78 19.50
N GLN A 128 -8.22 -1.29 19.87
CA GLN A 128 -7.11 -0.48 20.35
C GLN A 128 -6.30 0.05 19.15
N ILE A 129 -6.36 1.36 18.93
CA ILE A 129 -5.62 2.03 17.84
C ILE A 129 -4.38 2.69 18.44
N THR A 130 -3.20 2.33 17.95
CA THR A 130 -1.94 2.99 18.31
C THR A 130 -1.39 3.72 17.10
N THR A 131 -1.22 5.03 17.23
CA THR A 131 -0.55 5.89 16.25
C THR A 131 0.87 6.17 16.68
N ILE A 132 1.65 6.89 15.85
CA ILE A 132 3.04 7.24 16.20
C ILE A 132 3.14 8.00 17.53
N GLU A 133 2.13 8.79 17.87
CA GLU A 133 2.07 9.55 19.14
C GLU A 133 1.96 8.61 20.35
N GLY A 134 1.46 7.39 20.17
CA GLY A 134 1.33 6.39 21.23
C GLY A 134 2.48 5.39 21.32
N ILE A 135 3.48 5.47 20.43
CA ILE A 135 4.65 4.58 20.48
C ILE A 135 5.63 4.98 21.59
N ALA A 136 5.82 6.28 21.80
CA ALA A 136 6.62 6.80 22.92
C ALA A 136 5.85 6.74 24.25
N GLN A 137 6.57 6.69 25.35
CA GLN A 137 6.02 6.80 26.71
C GLN A 137 6.34 8.18 27.29
N GLY A 138 5.43 9.14 27.10
CA GLY A 138 5.69 10.53 27.46
C GLY A 138 6.85 11.10 26.64
N GLU A 139 7.89 11.61 27.31
CA GLU A 139 9.11 12.13 26.66
C GLU A 139 10.14 11.04 26.34
N GLN A 140 9.93 9.82 26.81
CA GLN A 140 10.85 8.71 26.57
C GLN A 140 10.55 8.05 25.23
N LEU A 141 11.49 8.17 24.28
CA LEU A 141 11.41 7.50 22.99
C LEU A 141 11.43 5.98 23.17
N ALA A 142 10.61 5.29 22.39
CA ALA A 142 10.71 3.85 22.26
C ALA A 142 12.05 3.46 21.57
N PRO A 143 12.60 2.26 21.84
CA PRO A 143 13.88 1.82 21.26
C PRO A 143 13.97 1.99 19.76
N ILE A 144 12.89 1.71 19.02
CA ILE A 144 12.84 1.88 17.56
C ILE A 144 12.92 3.36 17.15
N GLN A 145 12.32 4.27 17.90
CA GLN A 145 12.38 5.71 17.62
C GLN A 145 13.80 6.24 17.86
N ALA A 146 14.45 5.80 18.95
CA ALA A 146 15.85 6.13 19.23
C ALA A 146 16.78 5.58 18.13
N ALA A 147 16.57 4.34 17.69
CA ALA A 147 17.35 3.75 16.61
C ALA A 147 17.17 4.48 15.28
N PHE A 148 15.99 5.02 14.98
CA PHE A 148 15.77 5.84 13.79
C PHE A 148 16.58 7.13 13.82
N LEU A 149 16.78 7.73 14.99
CA LEU A 149 17.67 8.89 15.16
C LEU A 149 19.14 8.50 15.04
N GLU A 150 19.56 7.43 15.69
CA GLU A 150 20.95 6.97 15.73
C GLU A 150 21.48 6.55 14.34
N HIS A 151 20.61 5.95 13.54
CA HIS A 151 20.96 5.45 12.21
C HIS A 151 20.60 6.38 11.05
N ASP A 152 20.19 7.64 11.31
CA ASP A 152 19.69 8.57 10.28
C ASP A 152 18.64 7.92 9.36
N ALA A 153 17.70 7.18 9.94
CA ALA A 153 16.72 6.38 9.21
C ALA A 153 15.59 7.20 8.58
N PHE A 154 15.77 8.50 8.45
CA PHE A 154 14.85 9.42 7.77
C PHE A 154 15.59 10.64 7.22
N GLN A 155 14.97 11.32 6.25
CA GLN A 155 15.42 12.62 5.74
C GLN A 155 14.30 13.66 5.94
N CYS A 156 13.31 13.71 5.02
CA CYS A 156 12.19 14.65 5.18
C CYS A 156 11.24 14.32 6.34
N GLY A 157 11.29 13.11 6.88
CA GLY A 157 10.48 12.67 8.00
C GLY A 157 9.03 12.31 7.66
N TYR A 158 8.55 12.55 6.43
CA TYR A 158 7.13 12.37 6.10
C TYR A 158 6.65 10.92 6.21
N CYS A 159 7.43 9.95 5.76
CA CYS A 159 7.09 8.52 5.87
C CYS A 159 7.42 7.93 7.24
N THR A 160 8.18 8.63 8.07
CA THR A 160 8.77 8.10 9.32
C THR A 160 7.73 7.57 10.31
N PRO A 161 6.58 8.24 10.55
CA PRO A 161 5.53 7.68 11.42
C PRO A 161 5.04 6.30 10.97
N GLY A 162 4.74 6.16 9.68
CA GLY A 162 4.31 4.88 9.11
C GLY A 162 5.41 3.82 9.13
N GLN A 163 6.67 4.19 8.89
CA GLN A 163 7.83 3.31 8.97
C GLN A 163 8.00 2.76 10.39
N ILE A 164 7.91 3.61 11.41
CA ILE A 164 8.06 3.20 12.81
C ILE A 164 6.92 2.29 13.25
N CYS A 165 5.66 2.63 12.95
CA CYS A 165 4.51 1.76 13.24
C CYS A 165 4.66 0.39 12.54
N SER A 166 5.09 0.37 11.28
CA SER A 166 5.36 -0.86 10.56
C SER A 166 6.52 -1.66 11.14
N ALA A 167 7.59 -0.99 11.60
CA ALA A 167 8.73 -1.65 12.21
C ALA A 167 8.36 -2.34 13.53
N VAL A 168 7.53 -1.72 14.36
CA VAL A 168 7.00 -2.35 15.60
C VAL A 168 6.28 -3.64 15.27
N ALA A 169 5.31 -3.60 14.37
CA ALA A 169 4.57 -4.80 13.97
C ALA A 169 5.46 -5.85 13.27
N CYS A 170 6.41 -5.41 12.43
CA CYS A 170 7.40 -6.27 11.79
C CYS A 170 8.18 -7.11 12.81
N MET A 171 8.66 -6.48 13.88
CA MET A 171 9.39 -7.18 14.96
C MET A 171 8.49 -8.18 15.69
N ASP A 172 7.24 -7.82 15.94
CA ASP A 172 6.28 -8.70 16.62
C ASP A 172 5.89 -9.88 15.73
N GLU A 173 5.69 -9.67 14.44
CA GLU A 173 5.46 -10.73 13.45
C GLU A 173 6.65 -11.71 13.38
N MET A 174 7.88 -11.21 13.38
CA MET A 174 9.07 -12.05 13.40
C MET A 174 9.19 -12.86 14.70
N ARG A 175 8.93 -12.24 15.87
CA ARG A 175 8.91 -12.94 17.18
C ARG A 175 7.83 -14.01 17.23
N ALA A 176 6.68 -13.76 16.62
CA ALA A 176 5.58 -14.72 16.51
C ALA A 176 5.86 -15.85 15.51
N GLY A 177 6.95 -15.78 14.74
CA GLY A 177 7.27 -16.76 13.70
C GLY A 177 6.30 -16.71 12.53
N THR A 178 5.68 -15.54 12.26
CA THR A 178 4.80 -15.36 11.11
C THR A 178 5.60 -15.44 9.82
N ALA A 179 5.22 -16.30 8.90
CA ALA A 179 5.90 -16.43 7.61
C ALA A 179 5.78 -15.17 6.75
N SER A 180 6.78 -14.92 5.90
CA SER A 180 6.81 -13.87 4.87
C SER A 180 7.20 -14.48 3.52
N ALA A 181 7.25 -13.68 2.47
CA ALA A 181 7.74 -14.14 1.17
C ALA A 181 9.25 -14.46 1.18
N ALA A 182 10.02 -13.92 2.14
CA ALA A 182 11.42 -14.27 2.35
C ALA A 182 11.61 -15.58 3.13
N SER A 183 10.55 -16.15 3.74
CA SER A 183 10.65 -17.37 4.53
C SER A 183 10.88 -18.59 3.64
N PRO A 184 11.99 -19.36 3.82
CA PRO A 184 12.30 -20.52 2.96
C PRO A 184 11.25 -21.63 3.04
N ASP A 185 10.62 -21.81 4.19
CA ASP A 185 9.52 -22.75 4.42
C ASP A 185 8.49 -22.11 5.36
N VAL A 186 7.31 -21.85 4.82
CA VAL A 186 6.19 -21.22 5.54
C VAL A 186 5.64 -22.07 6.71
N ARG A 187 6.00 -23.35 6.77
CA ARG A 187 5.62 -24.25 7.86
C ARG A 187 6.53 -24.11 9.09
N MET A 188 7.72 -23.53 8.92
CA MET A 188 8.65 -23.28 10.01
C MET A 188 8.22 -22.02 10.79
N LYS A 189 8.08 -22.17 12.10
CA LYS A 189 7.75 -21.06 13.00
C LYS A 189 8.98 -20.27 13.47
N VAL A 190 10.15 -20.53 12.92
CA VAL A 190 11.40 -19.83 13.27
C VAL A 190 11.73 -18.88 12.12
N VAL A 191 11.62 -17.59 12.38
CA VAL A 191 12.03 -16.54 11.44
C VAL A 191 13.39 -16.02 11.89
N GLN A 192 14.35 -15.96 10.98
CA GLN A 192 15.65 -15.35 11.25
C GLN A 192 15.54 -13.83 11.10
N PHE A 193 16.00 -13.10 12.11
CA PHE A 193 16.09 -11.63 12.08
C PHE A 193 17.22 -11.18 11.13
N GLY A 194 17.00 -11.33 9.82
CA GLY A 194 17.93 -10.94 8.77
C GLY A 194 17.45 -9.73 7.99
N ASP A 195 18.38 -9.08 7.27
CA ASP A 195 18.08 -7.91 6.43
C ASP A 195 17.06 -8.22 5.34
N GLU A 196 17.06 -9.43 4.79
CA GLU A 196 16.13 -9.87 3.76
C GLU A 196 14.69 -9.90 4.31
N GLU A 197 14.50 -10.51 5.49
CA GLU A 197 13.21 -10.56 6.18
C GLU A 197 12.70 -9.16 6.54
N ILE A 198 13.59 -8.29 7.03
CA ILE A 198 13.24 -6.91 7.34
C ILE A 198 12.82 -6.16 6.07
N ARG A 199 13.58 -6.26 4.98
CA ARG A 199 13.24 -5.61 3.70
C ARG A 199 11.90 -6.07 3.15
N GLU A 200 11.66 -7.38 3.18
CA GLU A 200 10.40 -7.94 2.73
C GLU A 200 9.22 -7.38 3.54
N ARG A 201 9.29 -7.47 4.86
CA ARG A 201 8.20 -7.02 5.74
C ARG A 201 7.97 -5.51 5.72
N MET A 202 9.01 -4.74 5.42
CA MET A 202 8.95 -3.28 5.32
C MET A 202 8.66 -2.77 3.90
N SER A 203 8.55 -3.66 2.90
CA SER A 203 8.37 -3.30 1.48
C SER A 203 7.12 -2.47 1.19
N GLY A 204 6.08 -2.60 2.00
CA GLY A 204 4.85 -1.81 1.91
C GLY A 204 4.97 -0.34 2.33
N ASN A 205 6.12 0.08 2.90
CA ASN A 205 6.34 1.44 3.39
C ASN A 205 7.37 2.16 2.51
N LEU A 206 6.89 3.07 1.66
CA LEU A 206 7.73 3.79 0.71
C LEU A 206 8.42 5.01 1.34
N CYS A 207 9.70 5.19 1.03
CA CYS A 207 10.49 6.37 1.36
C CYS A 207 10.98 7.06 0.09
N ARG A 208 10.43 8.21 -0.26
CA ARG A 208 10.83 8.94 -1.47
C ARG A 208 12.27 9.47 -1.41
N CYS A 209 12.80 9.70 -0.19
CA CYS A 209 14.19 10.11 0.02
C CYS A 209 15.19 8.95 -0.06
N GLY A 210 14.72 7.70 -0.08
CA GLY A 210 15.58 6.53 -0.24
C GLY A 210 16.32 6.09 1.03
N ALA A 211 15.83 6.42 2.23
CA ALA A 211 16.48 6.06 3.51
C ALA A 211 16.39 4.56 3.87
N TYR A 212 16.10 3.68 2.92
CA TYR A 212 15.80 2.27 3.15
C TYR A 212 16.91 1.50 3.90
N ASN A 213 18.18 1.71 3.51
CA ASN A 213 19.30 1.01 4.15
C ASN A 213 19.41 1.37 5.63
N ASN A 214 19.21 2.65 5.96
CA ASN A 214 19.27 3.15 7.32
C ASN A 214 18.05 2.68 8.13
N ILE A 215 16.86 2.62 7.51
CA ILE A 215 15.65 2.04 8.12
C ILE A 215 15.88 0.57 8.48
N VAL A 216 16.43 -0.22 7.57
CA VAL A 216 16.77 -1.64 7.82
C VAL A 216 17.78 -1.75 8.97
N ALA A 217 18.81 -0.89 9.00
CA ALA A 217 19.80 -0.86 10.08
C ALA A 217 19.16 -0.54 11.44
N ALA A 218 18.26 0.46 11.50
CA ALA A 218 17.54 0.82 12.73
C ALA A 218 16.64 -0.31 13.23
N VAL A 219 15.88 -0.97 12.34
CA VAL A 219 15.04 -2.12 12.70
C VAL A 219 15.91 -3.28 13.21
N ARG A 220 17.01 -3.60 12.52
CA ARG A 220 17.94 -4.65 12.92
C ARG A 220 18.58 -4.38 14.29
N ALA A 221 18.97 -3.14 14.56
CA ALA A 221 19.55 -2.76 15.86
C ALA A 221 18.55 -2.98 16.99
N THR A 222 17.27 -2.66 16.77
CA THR A 222 16.20 -2.82 17.75
C THR A 222 15.76 -4.27 17.93
N ALA A 223 15.82 -5.10 16.89
CA ALA A 223 15.39 -6.50 16.92
C ALA A 223 16.30 -7.41 17.76
N LYS A 224 17.50 -6.95 18.12
CA LYS A 224 18.50 -7.70 18.91
C LYS A 224 18.35 -7.54 20.43
N VAL A 225 17.39 -6.73 20.88
CA VAL A 225 17.18 -6.43 22.30
C VAL A 225 16.09 -7.33 22.90
#